data_c96325480b0c02d5a93939e278f27569
#
_entry.id   c96325480b0c02d5a93939e278f27569
#
_cell.length_a   1.000
_cell.length_b   1.000
_cell.length_c   1.000
_cell.angle_alpha   90.00
_cell.angle_beta   90.00
_cell.angle_gamma   90.00
#
_symmetry.space_group_name_H-M   'P 1'
#
loop_
_entity.id
_entity.type
_entity.pdbx_description
1 polymer ?
#
loop_
_entity_poly.entity_id
_entity_poly.type
_entity_poly.pdbx_seq_one_letter_code
_entity_poly.pdbx_strand_id
1 'polypeptide(L)'
;MAKYIFVTGGVVSGLGKGITAASLGRLLKSRGLKVAAQKLDPYINVDPGTMSPYQHGEVYVTEDGAETDLDLGHYERFIDEDLNKYSNLTTGKVYWNVLNKERKGEYLGKTVQVIPHITNEIKRFVYNVGKKTDADVVITEIGGTIGDIESQPFIEAARQISLEVGKENSLFIHVTLVPYLHGSEEHKTKPTQHSVKELQGMGVNPNIIILRCDEPLEKEIFEKISLFCNVKKDCVIENITLPNLYEAPLMLEKAHFSEVVCRELGLKTDEPDLKEWKAMVKRIKERPYYTHIGLVGKYVELHDAYLSIAEAMRHAGYFYNTHIKIHWISSETVTEENASEVLKGLDGILVPGGFGNRGIEGMITTVKYARENNIPFFGICLGMQVAVIEFARNVAGLKDAHSGEFDPKSPYKVIDYMPGQNDDINKGGTLRLGSYPCFIKKGTTMERCYKTLEISERHRHRYEFNNEYREVLEKNGLTLSGISPDGLLVETVELTDKPFFVGVQFHPEFKSRPNKPHPLFLGFIETAFKNRKE
;
A
#
# COMPACT_ATOMS: atom_id res chain seq x y z
N MET A 1 -8.87 -4.60 27.92
CA MET A 1 -9.83 -4.14 26.90
C MET A 1 -9.06 -3.20 26.00
N ALA A 2 -9.14 -3.37 24.67
CA ALA A 2 -8.46 -2.49 23.73
C ALA A 2 -8.97 -1.05 23.85
N LYS A 3 -8.10 -0.07 23.63
CA LYS A 3 -8.45 1.34 23.48
C LYS A 3 -8.71 1.63 21.99
N TYR A 4 -9.68 2.50 21.70
CA TYR A 4 -10.10 2.81 20.33
C TYR A 4 -9.80 4.27 19.98
N ILE A 5 -9.04 4.50 18.93
CA ILE A 5 -8.71 5.83 18.43
C ILE A 5 -9.36 5.98 17.05
N PHE A 6 -10.19 7.00 16.88
CA PHE A 6 -10.81 7.33 15.61
C PHE A 6 -10.16 8.57 15.01
N VAL A 7 -9.62 8.42 13.80
CA VAL A 7 -9.00 9.52 13.05
C VAL A 7 -9.98 9.98 11.98
N THR A 8 -10.47 11.21 12.12
CA THR A 8 -11.40 11.87 11.19
C THR A 8 -10.70 13.01 10.48
N GLY A 9 -11.23 13.47 9.36
CA GLY A 9 -10.67 14.64 8.67
C GLY A 9 -11.73 15.56 8.13
N GLY A 10 -11.37 16.82 7.98
CA GLY A 10 -12.28 17.84 7.49
C GLY A 10 -11.60 18.86 6.59
N VAL A 11 -12.41 19.74 6.00
CA VAL A 11 -12.00 20.79 5.05
C VAL A 11 -11.81 20.26 3.63
N VAL A 12 -10.83 19.38 3.40
CA VAL A 12 -10.56 18.77 2.08
C VAL A 12 -10.05 17.33 2.23
N SER A 13 -10.12 16.55 1.15
CA SER A 13 -9.48 15.24 1.07
C SER A 13 -7.94 15.38 0.96
N GLY A 14 -7.20 14.28 1.16
CA GLY A 14 -5.75 14.28 0.99
C GLY A 14 -4.95 15.01 2.09
N LEU A 15 -5.55 15.34 3.23
CA LEU A 15 -4.88 16.01 4.36
C LEU A 15 -3.83 15.16 5.10
N GLY A 16 -3.66 13.89 4.72
CA GLY A 16 -2.72 13.00 5.38
C GLY A 16 -3.25 12.39 6.68
N LYS A 17 -4.56 12.08 6.75
CA LYS A 17 -5.15 11.26 7.83
C LYS A 17 -4.40 9.94 7.98
N GLY A 18 -4.16 9.23 6.86
CA GLY A 18 -3.45 7.95 6.83
C GLY A 18 -2.03 8.05 7.40
N ILE A 19 -1.28 9.05 6.98
CA ILE A 19 0.08 9.30 7.52
C ILE A 19 0.05 9.68 9.00
N THR A 20 -0.95 10.44 9.44
CA THR A 20 -1.12 10.76 10.86
C THR A 20 -1.43 9.50 11.68
N ALA A 21 -2.35 8.65 11.20
CA ALA A 21 -2.71 7.38 11.83
C ALA A 21 -1.51 6.41 11.86
N ALA A 22 -0.80 6.26 10.73
CA ALA A 22 0.39 5.44 10.61
C ALA A 22 1.52 5.91 11.54
N SER A 23 1.76 7.22 11.59
CA SER A 23 2.76 7.84 12.49
C SER A 23 2.42 7.58 13.95
N LEU A 24 1.15 7.77 14.34
CA LEU A 24 0.71 7.45 15.70
C LEU A 24 0.89 5.97 16.02
N GLY A 25 0.53 5.09 15.08
CA GLY A 25 0.73 3.65 15.23
C GLY A 25 2.20 3.30 15.47
N ARG A 26 3.12 3.90 14.72
CA ARG A 26 4.57 3.77 14.94
C ARG A 26 5.00 4.24 16.32
N LEU A 27 4.54 5.40 16.74
CA LEU A 27 4.89 5.99 18.03
C LEU A 27 4.39 5.13 19.20
N LEU A 28 3.13 4.67 19.16
CA LEU A 28 2.57 3.81 20.20
C LEU A 28 3.26 2.44 20.24
N LYS A 29 3.59 1.86 19.08
CA LYS A 29 4.40 0.63 19.03
C LYS A 29 5.79 0.84 19.65
N SER A 30 6.41 1.99 19.40
CA SER A 30 7.72 2.35 20.00
C SER A 30 7.66 2.54 21.52
N ARG A 31 6.47 2.71 22.09
CA ARG A 31 6.19 2.71 23.54
C ARG A 31 5.86 1.31 24.10
N GLY A 32 6.00 0.27 23.28
CA GLY A 32 5.76 -1.13 23.68
C GLY A 32 4.32 -1.60 23.58
N LEU A 33 3.40 -0.82 22.98
CA LEU A 33 2.01 -1.21 22.80
C LEU A 33 1.81 -2.06 21.53
N LYS A 34 0.91 -3.02 21.59
CA LYS A 34 0.39 -3.73 20.43
C LYS A 34 -0.65 -2.86 19.72
N VAL A 35 -0.39 -2.49 18.49
CA VAL A 35 -1.23 -1.57 17.72
C VAL A 35 -1.82 -2.28 16.51
N ALA A 36 -3.13 -2.16 16.32
CA ALA A 36 -3.82 -2.52 15.09
C ALA A 36 -4.30 -1.26 14.37
N ALA A 37 -4.17 -1.24 13.04
CA ALA A 37 -4.68 -0.17 12.20
C ALA A 37 -5.82 -0.66 11.31
N GLN A 38 -6.81 0.21 11.10
CA GLN A 38 -7.98 -0.06 10.26
C GLN A 38 -8.38 1.20 9.50
N LYS A 39 -8.89 1.00 8.27
CA LYS A 39 -9.50 2.04 7.45
C LYS A 39 -10.95 1.71 7.12
N LEU A 40 -11.82 2.71 7.25
CA LEU A 40 -13.22 2.67 6.85
C LEU A 40 -13.41 3.56 5.63
N ASP A 41 -13.73 2.97 4.48
CA ASP A 41 -13.87 3.68 3.20
C ASP A 41 -15.34 3.88 2.83
N PRO A 42 -15.78 5.14 2.59
CA PRO A 42 -17.20 5.45 2.41
C PRO A 42 -17.75 5.14 1.01
N TYR A 43 -16.97 4.59 0.09
CA TYR A 43 -17.47 4.24 -1.24
C TYR A 43 -18.30 2.93 -1.25
N ILE A 44 -19.16 2.80 -2.29
CA ILE A 44 -20.12 1.67 -2.44
C ILE A 44 -19.49 0.40 -3.03
N ASN A 45 -18.27 0.46 -3.55
CA ASN A 45 -17.57 -0.75 -4.01
C ASN A 45 -17.39 -1.73 -2.84
N VAL A 46 -17.57 -3.03 -3.09
CA VAL A 46 -17.38 -4.07 -2.04
C VAL A 46 -15.92 -4.13 -1.60
N ASP A 47 -15.03 -3.99 -2.57
CA ASP A 47 -13.58 -3.82 -2.40
C ASP A 47 -13.01 -3.01 -3.58
N PRO A 48 -11.73 -2.57 -3.53
CA PRO A 48 -11.13 -1.82 -4.63
C PRO A 48 -10.64 -2.70 -5.79
N GLY A 49 -10.76 -4.03 -5.73
CA GLY A 49 -10.18 -4.97 -6.69
C GLY A 49 -10.60 -4.76 -8.15
N THR A 50 -11.80 -4.21 -8.37
CA THR A 50 -12.33 -3.88 -9.71
C THR A 50 -12.21 -2.41 -10.09
N MET A 51 -11.65 -1.58 -9.21
CA MET A 51 -11.50 -0.14 -9.47
C MET A 51 -10.32 0.15 -10.40
N SER A 52 -10.45 1.22 -11.19
CA SER A 52 -9.36 1.67 -12.04
C SER A 52 -8.20 2.23 -11.22
N PRO A 53 -6.96 1.78 -11.44
CA PRO A 53 -5.79 2.37 -10.78
C PRO A 53 -5.61 3.88 -11.02
N TYR A 54 -6.12 4.40 -12.13
CA TYR A 54 -6.13 5.85 -12.42
C TYR A 54 -7.05 6.68 -11.52
N GLN A 55 -8.06 6.04 -10.91
CA GLN A 55 -9.00 6.74 -10.02
C GLN A 55 -8.69 6.52 -8.55
N HIS A 56 -8.12 5.38 -8.20
CA HIS A 56 -8.00 4.93 -6.81
C HIS A 56 -6.55 4.69 -6.35
N GLY A 57 -5.59 4.70 -7.27
CA GLY A 57 -4.22 4.27 -6.98
C GLY A 57 -4.08 2.75 -6.98
N GLU A 58 -3.04 2.24 -6.34
CA GLU A 58 -2.80 0.80 -6.25
C GLU A 58 -3.84 0.09 -5.38
N VAL A 59 -4.14 -1.16 -5.75
CA VAL A 59 -4.88 -2.08 -4.88
C VAL A 59 -3.88 -2.82 -4.02
N TYR A 60 -3.91 -2.56 -2.71
CA TYR A 60 -3.02 -3.19 -1.75
C TYR A 60 -3.61 -4.53 -1.28
N VAL A 61 -2.79 -5.59 -1.22
CA VAL A 61 -3.25 -6.92 -0.80
C VAL A 61 -2.65 -7.28 0.55
N THR A 62 -3.52 -7.65 1.50
CA THR A 62 -3.11 -8.10 2.84
C THR A 62 -2.57 -9.53 2.83
N GLU A 63 -1.96 -9.95 3.94
CA GLU A 63 -1.39 -11.29 4.11
C GLU A 63 -2.45 -12.40 3.89
N ASP A 64 -3.67 -12.18 4.34
CA ASP A 64 -4.81 -13.11 4.21
C ASP A 64 -5.68 -12.89 2.96
N GLY A 65 -5.20 -12.10 1.98
CA GLY A 65 -5.77 -11.99 0.64
C GLY A 65 -6.93 -11.00 0.48
N ALA A 66 -7.08 -10.03 1.38
CA ALA A 66 -8.03 -8.95 1.15
C ALA A 66 -7.45 -7.91 0.18
N GLU A 67 -8.21 -7.54 -0.85
CA GLU A 67 -7.95 -6.37 -1.68
C GLU A 67 -8.41 -5.12 -0.95
N THR A 68 -7.54 -4.13 -0.81
CA THR A 68 -7.73 -2.99 0.08
C THR A 68 -7.20 -1.70 -0.52
N ASP A 69 -7.52 -0.59 0.14
CA ASP A 69 -7.00 0.73 -0.19
C ASP A 69 -5.48 0.84 0.05
N LEU A 70 -4.83 1.73 -0.70
CA LEU A 70 -3.38 1.97 -0.64
C LEU A 70 -2.88 2.47 0.73
N ASP A 71 -3.73 3.09 1.54
CA ASP A 71 -3.37 3.58 2.88
C ASP A 71 -2.95 2.44 3.81
N LEU A 72 -3.44 1.21 3.58
CA LEU A 72 -2.99 0.06 4.35
C LEU A 72 -1.49 -0.20 4.16
N GLY A 73 -0.97 0.07 2.98
CA GLY A 73 0.48 0.06 2.73
C GLY A 73 1.23 1.05 3.62
N HIS A 74 0.69 2.26 3.83
CA HIS A 74 1.28 3.21 4.78
C HIS A 74 1.28 2.66 6.20
N TYR A 75 0.17 2.07 6.66
CA TYR A 75 0.11 1.49 8.01
C TYR A 75 1.16 0.40 8.19
N GLU A 76 1.25 -0.56 7.26
CA GLU A 76 2.24 -1.62 7.33
C GLU A 76 3.68 -1.09 7.29
N ARG A 77 3.98 -0.11 6.44
CA ARG A 77 5.33 0.49 6.34
C ARG A 77 5.76 1.23 7.60
N PHE A 78 4.84 1.91 8.28
CA PHE A 78 5.14 2.68 9.49
C PHE A 78 5.10 1.81 10.74
N ILE A 79 4.04 1.01 10.91
CA ILE A 79 3.82 0.20 12.11
C ILE A 79 4.71 -1.03 12.12
N ASP A 80 5.10 -1.54 10.93
CA ASP A 80 5.85 -2.79 10.76
C ASP A 80 5.11 -3.99 11.34
N GLU A 81 3.84 -4.13 10.93
CA GLU A 81 2.94 -5.25 11.23
C GLU A 81 2.15 -5.60 9.97
N ASP A 82 1.94 -6.89 9.72
CA ASP A 82 1.10 -7.34 8.61
C ASP A 82 -0.38 -7.17 8.96
N LEU A 83 -1.11 -6.51 8.07
CA LEU A 83 -2.54 -6.28 8.20
C LEU A 83 -3.35 -7.45 7.64
N ASN A 84 -4.64 -7.48 7.97
CA ASN A 84 -5.56 -8.55 7.61
C ASN A 84 -6.91 -8.01 7.11
N LYS A 85 -7.81 -8.90 6.70
CA LYS A 85 -9.13 -8.56 6.13
C LYS A 85 -10.05 -7.72 7.03
N TYR A 86 -9.75 -7.62 8.31
CA TYR A 86 -10.48 -6.72 9.22
C TYR A 86 -9.89 -5.31 9.24
N SER A 87 -8.75 -5.10 8.61
CA SER A 87 -8.09 -3.80 8.56
C SER A 87 -8.68 -2.85 7.51
N ASN A 88 -9.57 -3.32 6.62
CA ASN A 88 -10.28 -2.47 5.67
C ASN A 88 -11.76 -2.84 5.56
N LEU A 89 -12.63 -1.83 5.64
CA LEU A 89 -14.07 -1.97 5.53
C LEU A 89 -14.63 -0.87 4.63
N THR A 90 -15.34 -1.27 3.56
CA THR A 90 -16.06 -0.35 2.67
C THR A 90 -17.54 -0.28 3.02
N THR A 91 -18.21 0.82 2.65
CA THR A 91 -19.67 0.92 2.72
C THR A 91 -20.34 -0.23 1.96
N GLY A 92 -19.85 -0.53 0.75
CA GLY A 92 -20.41 -1.63 -0.07
C GLY A 92 -20.36 -2.97 0.66
N LYS A 93 -19.24 -3.30 1.31
CA LYS A 93 -19.10 -4.54 2.09
C LYS A 93 -20.05 -4.60 3.30
N VAL A 94 -20.24 -3.47 3.97
CA VAL A 94 -21.21 -3.37 5.09
C VAL A 94 -22.63 -3.66 4.60
N TYR A 95 -23.07 -2.95 3.55
CA TYR A 95 -24.43 -3.14 3.00
C TYR A 95 -24.62 -4.54 2.43
N TRP A 96 -23.64 -5.07 1.70
CA TRP A 96 -23.66 -6.43 1.19
C TRP A 96 -23.88 -7.46 2.29
N ASN A 97 -23.16 -7.34 3.40
CA ASN A 97 -23.31 -8.24 4.55
C ASN A 97 -24.69 -8.14 5.18
N VAL A 98 -25.21 -6.93 5.38
CA VAL A 98 -26.53 -6.69 6.00
C VAL A 98 -27.65 -7.18 5.09
N LEU A 99 -27.60 -6.89 3.79
CA LEU A 99 -28.62 -7.35 2.83
C LEU A 99 -28.62 -8.88 2.70
N ASN A 100 -27.45 -9.54 2.67
CA ASN A 100 -27.37 -11.00 2.66
C ASN A 100 -27.98 -11.62 3.93
N LYS A 101 -27.77 -11.04 5.11
CA LYS A 101 -28.41 -11.49 6.35
C LYS A 101 -29.92 -11.30 6.31
N GLU A 102 -30.39 -10.18 5.75
CA GLU A 102 -31.82 -9.93 5.57
C GLU A 102 -32.46 -10.99 4.65
N ARG A 103 -31.85 -11.25 3.50
CA ARG A 103 -32.34 -12.28 2.55
C ARG A 103 -32.35 -13.70 3.15
N LYS A 104 -31.46 -13.99 4.10
CA LYS A 104 -31.42 -15.26 4.84
C LYS A 104 -32.41 -15.31 6.02
N GLY A 105 -33.16 -14.23 6.29
CA GLY A 105 -34.12 -14.16 7.37
C GLY A 105 -33.48 -14.00 8.77
N GLU A 106 -32.21 -13.66 8.88
CA GLU A 106 -31.50 -13.56 10.16
C GLU A 106 -32.04 -12.46 11.07
N TYR A 107 -32.78 -11.49 10.54
CA TYR A 107 -33.42 -10.41 11.31
C TYR A 107 -34.84 -10.75 11.79
N LEU A 108 -35.33 -11.95 11.56
CA LEU A 108 -36.58 -12.48 12.08
C LEU A 108 -37.80 -11.55 11.82
N GLY A 109 -37.89 -10.99 10.61
CA GLY A 109 -39.00 -10.12 10.19
C GLY A 109 -38.94 -8.67 10.70
N LYS A 110 -37.86 -8.27 11.40
CA LYS A 110 -37.66 -6.88 11.82
C LYS A 110 -37.39 -5.97 10.63
N THR A 111 -37.82 -4.71 10.71
CA THR A 111 -37.41 -3.67 9.77
C THR A 111 -35.92 -3.41 9.89
N VAL A 112 -35.16 -3.57 8.79
CA VAL A 112 -33.72 -3.31 8.75
C VAL A 112 -33.48 -1.85 8.41
N GLN A 113 -32.70 -1.15 9.23
CA GLN A 113 -32.43 0.29 9.14
C GLN A 113 -30.93 0.57 9.26
N VAL A 114 -30.51 1.79 8.91
CA VAL A 114 -29.11 2.22 9.09
C VAL A 114 -28.71 2.10 10.57
N ILE A 115 -29.55 2.63 11.46
CA ILE A 115 -29.41 2.41 12.90
C ILE A 115 -30.53 1.47 13.34
N PRO A 116 -30.24 0.32 13.97
CA PRO A 116 -28.89 -0.12 14.43
C PRO A 116 -28.16 -1.10 13.50
N HIS A 117 -28.73 -1.54 12.36
CA HIS A 117 -28.23 -2.72 11.66
C HIS A 117 -26.90 -2.46 10.90
N ILE A 118 -26.81 -1.35 10.15
CA ILE A 118 -25.58 -0.93 9.47
C ILE A 118 -24.53 -0.53 10.51
N THR A 119 -24.90 0.28 11.49
CA THR A 119 -23.93 0.70 12.54
C THR A 119 -23.43 -0.49 13.36
N ASN A 120 -24.25 -1.47 13.68
CA ASN A 120 -23.82 -2.70 14.37
C ASN A 120 -22.85 -3.54 13.53
N GLU A 121 -23.05 -3.61 12.21
CA GLU A 121 -22.11 -4.31 11.33
C GLU A 121 -20.75 -3.59 11.28
N ILE A 122 -20.73 -2.27 11.22
CA ILE A 122 -19.50 -1.45 11.30
C ILE A 122 -18.80 -1.67 12.65
N LYS A 123 -19.53 -1.55 13.77
CA LYS A 123 -18.97 -1.78 15.11
C LYS A 123 -18.37 -3.18 15.25
N ARG A 124 -19.04 -4.19 14.70
CA ARG A 124 -18.53 -5.57 14.69
C ARG A 124 -17.16 -5.67 14.01
N PHE A 125 -16.94 -4.97 12.90
CA PHE A 125 -15.64 -4.93 12.24
C PHE A 125 -14.58 -4.24 13.09
N VAL A 126 -14.90 -3.10 13.67
CA VAL A 126 -13.95 -2.37 14.54
C VAL A 126 -13.55 -3.19 15.76
N TYR A 127 -14.51 -3.89 16.40
CA TYR A 127 -14.18 -4.77 17.52
C TYR A 127 -13.39 -6.01 17.11
N ASN A 128 -13.67 -6.55 15.91
CA ASN A 128 -13.01 -7.76 15.44
C ASN A 128 -11.53 -7.56 15.15
N VAL A 129 -11.11 -6.42 14.61
CA VAL A 129 -9.66 -6.18 14.38
C VAL A 129 -8.91 -6.22 15.70
N GLY A 130 -9.38 -5.54 16.74
CA GLY A 130 -8.74 -5.57 18.07
C GLY A 130 -8.70 -6.97 18.70
N LYS A 131 -9.79 -7.74 18.57
CA LYS A 131 -9.85 -9.11 19.10
C LYS A 131 -8.92 -10.08 18.37
N LYS A 132 -8.82 -9.96 17.05
CA LYS A 132 -8.02 -10.87 16.21
C LYS A 132 -6.52 -10.63 16.34
N THR A 133 -6.12 -9.40 16.60
CA THR A 133 -4.71 -9.00 16.73
C THR A 133 -4.24 -8.94 18.19
N ASP A 134 -5.13 -9.16 19.16
CA ASP A 134 -4.85 -8.97 20.60
C ASP A 134 -4.22 -7.59 20.88
N ALA A 135 -4.77 -6.55 20.20
CA ALA A 135 -4.23 -5.21 20.25
C ALA A 135 -4.58 -4.49 21.56
N ASP A 136 -3.62 -3.73 22.09
CA ASP A 136 -3.85 -2.78 23.18
C ASP A 136 -4.59 -1.55 22.67
N VAL A 137 -4.27 -1.12 21.44
CA VAL A 137 -4.84 0.05 20.79
C VAL A 137 -5.26 -0.28 19.36
N VAL A 138 -6.48 0.09 18.99
CA VAL A 138 -7.03 0.03 17.63
C VAL A 138 -7.13 1.45 17.09
N ILE A 139 -6.40 1.75 16.02
CA ILE A 139 -6.47 3.04 15.32
C ILE A 139 -7.34 2.84 14.09
N THR A 140 -8.49 3.51 14.04
CA THR A 140 -9.45 3.45 12.94
C THR A 140 -9.49 4.79 12.22
N GLU A 141 -8.99 4.83 11.00
CA GLU A 141 -9.15 6.00 10.11
C GLU A 141 -10.52 5.95 9.44
N ILE A 142 -11.26 7.05 9.50
CA ILE A 142 -12.52 7.22 8.78
C ILE A 142 -12.24 8.00 7.49
N GLY A 143 -12.47 7.35 6.35
CA GLY A 143 -12.33 7.94 5.03
C GLY A 143 -13.36 9.03 4.75
N GLY A 144 -13.12 9.80 3.70
CA GLY A 144 -13.95 10.96 3.34
C GLY A 144 -13.64 12.21 4.18
N THR A 145 -14.47 13.22 4.00
CA THR A 145 -14.41 14.51 4.69
C THR A 145 -15.61 14.64 5.62
N ILE A 146 -15.43 15.23 6.79
CA ILE A 146 -16.56 15.45 7.70
C ILE A 146 -17.60 16.32 7.01
N GLY A 147 -18.88 15.93 7.10
CA GLY A 147 -19.98 16.53 6.35
C GLY A 147 -20.43 15.71 5.13
N ASP A 148 -19.57 14.82 4.59
CA ASP A 148 -19.94 13.94 3.49
C ASP A 148 -21.02 12.93 3.95
N ILE A 149 -22.08 12.79 3.15
CA ILE A 149 -23.21 11.88 3.45
C ILE A 149 -22.73 10.43 3.61
N GLU A 150 -21.79 10.04 2.76
CA GLU A 150 -21.25 8.69 2.68
C GLU A 150 -20.53 8.24 3.95
N SER A 151 -19.89 9.17 4.68
CA SER A 151 -19.14 8.87 5.89
C SER A 151 -20.01 8.87 7.16
N GLN A 152 -21.23 9.39 7.12
CA GLN A 152 -22.11 9.53 8.28
C GLN A 152 -22.36 8.22 9.06
N PRO A 153 -22.62 7.05 8.42
CA PRO A 153 -22.82 5.80 9.16
C PRO A 153 -21.56 5.36 9.93
N PHE A 154 -20.35 5.66 9.42
CA PHE A 154 -19.10 5.37 10.11
C PHE A 154 -18.87 6.28 11.32
N ILE A 155 -19.15 7.57 11.17
CA ILE A 155 -19.07 8.53 12.30
C ILE A 155 -20.07 8.16 13.39
N GLU A 156 -21.32 7.82 13.02
CA GLU A 156 -22.33 7.37 13.97
C GLU A 156 -21.92 6.08 14.68
N ALA A 157 -21.34 5.10 13.97
CA ALA A 157 -20.84 3.87 14.57
C ALA A 157 -19.68 4.15 15.55
N ALA A 158 -18.75 5.05 15.20
CA ALA A 158 -17.65 5.47 16.06
C ALA A 158 -18.17 6.17 17.34
N ARG A 159 -19.19 7.05 17.20
CA ARG A 159 -19.87 7.68 18.33
C ARG A 159 -20.51 6.64 19.27
N GLN A 160 -21.19 5.63 18.70
CA GLN A 160 -21.78 4.53 19.48
C GLN A 160 -20.71 3.69 20.18
N ILE A 161 -19.59 3.37 19.53
CA ILE A 161 -18.46 2.66 20.16
C ILE A 161 -17.96 3.46 21.37
N SER A 162 -17.76 4.77 21.21
CA SER A 162 -17.32 5.63 22.32
C SER A 162 -18.27 5.60 23.52
N LEU A 163 -19.59 5.53 23.25
CA LEU A 163 -20.59 5.38 24.30
C LEU A 163 -20.53 4.01 24.99
N GLU A 164 -20.33 2.94 24.19
CA GLU A 164 -20.31 1.55 24.67
C GLU A 164 -19.07 1.21 25.49
N VAL A 165 -17.90 1.68 25.07
CA VAL A 165 -16.62 1.37 25.74
C VAL A 165 -16.25 2.37 26.83
N GLY A 166 -16.90 3.53 26.85
CA GLY A 166 -16.60 4.64 27.76
C GLY A 166 -15.55 5.61 27.16
N LYS A 167 -15.67 6.88 27.56
CA LYS A 167 -14.80 7.95 27.08
C LYS A 167 -13.32 7.73 27.43
N GLU A 168 -13.06 7.03 28.51
CA GLU A 168 -11.71 6.67 28.96
C GLU A 168 -11.05 5.59 28.07
N ASN A 169 -11.83 4.93 27.21
CA ASN A 169 -11.37 3.87 26.31
C ASN A 169 -11.49 4.24 24.83
N SER A 170 -11.90 5.50 24.54
CA SER A 170 -12.02 5.99 23.17
C SER A 170 -11.50 7.41 23.03
N LEU A 171 -10.93 7.72 21.87
CA LEU A 171 -10.33 9.01 21.58
C LEU A 171 -10.59 9.40 20.13
N PHE A 172 -10.96 10.66 19.88
CA PHE A 172 -11.14 11.21 18.55
C PHE A 172 -10.03 12.20 18.22
N ILE A 173 -9.33 11.93 17.11
CA ILE A 173 -8.35 12.82 16.51
C ILE A 173 -8.94 13.39 15.24
N HIS A 174 -8.95 14.71 15.12
CA HIS A 174 -9.49 15.39 13.96
C HIS A 174 -8.38 16.13 13.19
N VAL A 175 -8.12 15.69 11.96
CA VAL A 175 -7.11 16.29 11.08
C VAL A 175 -7.77 17.37 10.23
N THR A 176 -7.27 18.59 10.32
CA THR A 176 -7.82 19.76 9.62
C THR A 176 -6.74 20.56 8.89
N LEU A 177 -7.13 21.56 8.14
CA LEU A 177 -6.24 22.44 7.39
C LEU A 177 -6.22 23.86 7.98
N VAL A 178 -5.04 24.40 8.15
CA VAL A 178 -4.82 25.84 8.42
C VAL A 178 -4.06 26.40 7.22
N PRO A 179 -4.78 26.91 6.21
CA PRO A 179 -4.13 27.46 5.02
C PRO A 179 -3.46 28.79 5.32
N TYR A 180 -2.32 29.03 4.68
CA TYR A 180 -1.68 30.35 4.59
C TYR A 180 -2.21 31.09 3.36
N LEU A 181 -2.73 32.30 3.55
CA LEU A 181 -3.21 33.11 2.46
C LEU A 181 -2.14 34.16 2.09
N HIS A 182 -1.44 33.94 0.98
CA HIS A 182 -0.40 34.84 0.50
C HIS A 182 -0.87 36.27 0.27
N GLY A 183 -2.15 36.48 -0.11
CA GLY A 183 -2.69 37.81 -0.35
C GLY A 183 -2.91 38.69 0.91
N SER A 184 -3.09 38.06 2.08
CA SER A 184 -3.24 38.72 3.38
C SER A 184 -2.09 38.41 4.34
N GLU A 185 -1.12 37.61 3.89
CA GLU A 185 0.07 37.20 4.65
C GLU A 185 -0.27 36.65 6.04
N GLU A 186 -1.28 35.78 6.12
CA GLU A 186 -1.73 35.22 7.41
C GLU A 186 -2.29 33.82 7.28
N HIS A 187 -2.19 33.05 8.38
CA HIS A 187 -2.88 31.77 8.53
C HIS A 187 -4.36 31.94 8.87
N LYS A 188 -5.23 31.12 8.28
CA LYS A 188 -6.69 31.16 8.48
C LYS A 188 -7.19 29.97 9.29
N THR A 189 -7.71 30.23 10.48
CA THR A 189 -8.26 29.19 11.39
C THR A 189 -9.73 28.85 11.14
N LYS A 190 -10.45 29.63 10.34
CA LYS A 190 -11.89 29.43 10.08
C LYS A 190 -12.21 28.05 9.47
N PRO A 191 -11.44 27.51 8.49
CA PRO A 191 -11.70 26.17 7.96
C PRO A 191 -11.70 25.10 9.06
N THR A 192 -10.69 25.10 9.93
CA THR A 192 -10.61 24.22 11.10
C THR A 192 -11.81 24.36 12.03
N GLN A 193 -12.19 25.60 12.39
CA GLN A 193 -13.33 25.86 13.28
C GLN A 193 -14.66 25.34 12.70
N HIS A 194 -14.88 25.50 11.39
CA HIS A 194 -16.07 24.99 10.72
C HIS A 194 -16.10 23.48 10.69
N SER A 195 -14.99 22.84 10.35
CA SER A 195 -14.87 21.40 10.33
C SER A 195 -15.12 20.75 11.68
N VAL A 196 -14.57 21.33 12.76
CA VAL A 196 -14.83 20.87 14.13
C VAL A 196 -16.30 21.03 14.51
N LYS A 197 -16.95 22.15 14.14
CA LYS A 197 -18.38 22.35 14.40
C LYS A 197 -19.25 21.34 13.68
N GLU A 198 -18.91 20.96 12.47
CA GLU A 198 -19.59 19.92 11.70
C GLU A 198 -19.50 18.56 12.43
N LEU A 199 -18.30 18.18 12.88
CA LEU A 199 -18.11 16.96 13.67
C LEU A 199 -18.91 16.99 14.99
N GLN A 200 -18.92 18.13 15.68
CA GLN A 200 -19.71 18.32 16.90
C GLN A 200 -21.21 18.25 16.62
N GLY A 201 -21.68 18.72 15.47
CA GLY A 201 -23.08 18.59 15.02
C GLY A 201 -23.51 17.13 14.86
N MET A 202 -22.58 16.22 14.60
CA MET A 202 -22.79 14.76 14.57
C MET A 202 -22.66 14.09 15.96
N GLY A 203 -22.51 14.88 17.04
CA GLY A 203 -22.40 14.39 18.41
C GLY A 203 -21.02 13.86 18.80
N VAL A 204 -19.98 14.20 18.06
CA VAL A 204 -18.59 13.80 18.33
C VAL A 204 -17.75 15.03 18.66
N ASN A 205 -17.11 15.04 19.84
CA ASN A 205 -16.14 16.07 20.21
C ASN A 205 -14.71 15.53 19.99
N PRO A 206 -13.86 16.20 19.22
CA PRO A 206 -12.47 15.79 19.10
C PRO A 206 -11.73 15.99 20.42
N ASN A 207 -10.89 15.03 20.78
CA ASN A 207 -9.97 15.15 21.91
C ASN A 207 -8.68 15.85 21.50
N ILE A 208 -8.23 15.58 20.26
CA ILE A 208 -6.99 16.11 19.68
C ILE A 208 -7.30 16.65 18.29
N ILE A 209 -6.73 17.81 17.97
CA ILE A 209 -6.80 18.41 16.64
C ILE A 209 -5.39 18.45 16.04
N ILE A 210 -5.25 17.90 14.85
CA ILE A 210 -4.02 17.96 14.06
C ILE A 210 -4.19 19.03 12.99
N LEU A 211 -3.34 20.04 13.02
CA LEU A 211 -3.36 21.17 12.10
C LEU A 211 -2.37 20.96 10.95
N ARG A 212 -2.88 20.55 9.79
CA ARG A 212 -2.07 20.51 8.57
C ARG A 212 -1.79 21.93 8.09
N CYS A 213 -0.53 22.20 7.80
CA CYS A 213 -0.04 23.47 7.30
C CYS A 213 1.21 23.26 6.44
N ASP A 214 1.53 24.22 5.60
CA ASP A 214 2.76 24.18 4.79
C ASP A 214 3.92 24.91 5.49
N GLU A 215 3.59 25.86 6.35
CA GLU A 215 4.54 26.66 7.13
C GLU A 215 4.25 26.56 8.63
N PRO A 216 5.26 26.79 9.50
CA PRO A 216 5.09 26.80 10.95
C PRO A 216 4.02 27.81 11.40
N LEU A 217 3.18 27.39 12.36
CA LEU A 217 2.10 28.19 12.88
C LEU A 217 2.55 29.09 14.04
N GLU A 218 2.01 30.30 14.10
CA GLU A 218 2.18 31.21 15.22
C GLU A 218 1.48 30.69 16.48
N LYS A 219 2.03 31.03 17.64
CA LYS A 219 1.53 30.55 18.95
C LYS A 219 0.06 30.90 19.20
N GLU A 220 -0.38 32.04 18.74
CA GLU A 220 -1.75 32.56 18.84
C GLU A 220 -2.77 31.67 18.12
N ILE A 221 -2.34 30.94 17.05
CA ILE A 221 -3.19 30.02 16.31
C ILE A 221 -3.62 28.85 17.21
N PHE A 222 -2.69 28.26 17.96
CA PHE A 222 -2.98 27.15 18.88
C PHE A 222 -3.96 27.58 19.98
N GLU A 223 -3.78 28.75 20.56
CA GLU A 223 -4.67 29.31 21.58
C GLU A 223 -6.06 29.57 21.02
N LYS A 224 -6.15 30.15 19.84
CA LYS A 224 -7.39 30.41 19.14
C LYS A 224 -8.15 29.11 18.81
N ILE A 225 -7.49 28.11 18.26
CA ILE A 225 -8.11 26.80 17.96
C ILE A 225 -8.55 26.12 19.24
N SER A 226 -7.72 26.06 20.27
CA SER A 226 -8.05 25.51 21.58
C SER A 226 -9.34 26.11 22.12
N LEU A 227 -9.45 27.45 22.13
CA LEU A 227 -10.61 28.15 22.64
C LEU A 227 -11.88 27.89 21.79
N PHE A 228 -11.79 28.06 20.47
CA PHE A 228 -12.97 27.97 19.58
C PHE A 228 -13.46 26.55 19.34
N CYS A 229 -12.58 25.55 19.49
CA CYS A 229 -12.90 24.16 19.27
C CYS A 229 -13.10 23.37 20.57
N ASN A 230 -12.98 24.02 21.73
CA ASN A 230 -13.14 23.41 23.06
C ASN A 230 -12.22 22.19 23.28
N VAL A 231 -10.95 22.34 22.93
CA VAL A 231 -9.90 21.31 23.07
C VAL A 231 -8.76 21.90 23.92
N LYS A 232 -8.12 21.09 24.78
CA LYS A 232 -6.96 21.53 25.56
C LYS A 232 -5.86 22.05 24.64
N LYS A 233 -5.13 23.07 25.06
CA LYS A 233 -4.10 23.71 24.23
C LYS A 233 -2.99 22.74 23.77
N ASP A 234 -2.56 21.85 24.63
CA ASP A 234 -1.58 20.81 24.37
C ASP A 234 -2.13 19.63 23.51
N CYS A 235 -3.43 19.59 23.28
CA CYS A 235 -4.11 18.68 22.35
C CYS A 235 -4.30 19.30 20.95
N VAL A 236 -3.76 20.49 20.68
CA VAL A 236 -3.71 21.11 19.35
C VAL A 236 -2.29 20.97 18.83
N ILE A 237 -2.10 20.16 17.80
CA ILE A 237 -0.78 19.71 17.31
C ILE A 237 -0.60 20.10 15.86
N GLU A 238 0.54 20.72 15.56
CA GLU A 238 0.96 21.08 14.22
C GLU A 238 1.47 19.87 13.43
N ASN A 239 1.15 19.81 12.14
CA ASN A 239 1.63 18.81 11.20
C ASN A 239 2.02 19.48 9.88
N ILE A 240 3.29 19.89 9.78
CA ILE A 240 3.85 20.61 8.63
C ILE A 240 4.10 19.62 7.47
N THR A 241 4.00 20.12 6.25
CA THR A 241 4.36 19.37 5.04
C THR A 241 5.86 19.04 5.07
N LEU A 242 6.20 17.75 4.94
CA LEU A 242 7.55 17.23 5.01
C LEU A 242 8.04 16.72 3.65
N PRO A 243 9.32 16.90 3.33
CA PRO A 243 9.90 16.38 2.10
C PRO A 243 10.00 14.84 2.08
N ASN A 244 9.98 14.21 3.25
CA ASN A 244 9.99 12.76 3.41
C ASN A 244 8.99 12.34 4.48
N LEU A 245 8.04 11.46 4.10
CA LEU A 245 6.96 11.02 4.98
C LEU A 245 7.46 10.31 6.25
N TYR A 246 8.60 9.61 6.21
CA TYR A 246 9.15 8.91 7.36
C TYR A 246 9.70 9.83 8.45
N GLU A 247 9.76 11.15 8.21
CA GLU A 247 10.05 12.15 9.24
C GLU A 247 8.83 12.47 10.11
N ALA A 248 7.61 12.19 9.63
CA ALA A 248 6.37 12.56 10.31
C ALA A 248 6.27 12.02 11.75
N PRO A 249 6.62 10.76 12.09
CA PRO A 249 6.63 10.31 13.47
C PRO A 249 7.53 11.15 14.36
N LEU A 250 8.72 11.53 13.88
CA LEU A 250 9.68 12.34 14.67
C LEU A 250 9.19 13.76 14.88
N MET A 251 8.58 14.37 13.86
CA MET A 251 7.99 15.71 13.95
C MET A 251 6.82 15.73 14.93
N LEU A 252 5.90 14.78 14.83
CA LEU A 252 4.74 14.69 15.72
C LEU A 252 5.15 14.38 17.17
N GLU A 253 6.17 13.53 17.38
CA GLU A 253 6.68 13.25 18.72
C GLU A 253 7.41 14.44 19.35
N LYS A 254 8.06 15.29 18.55
CA LYS A 254 8.60 16.56 19.03
C LYS A 254 7.51 17.49 19.61
N ALA A 255 6.28 17.35 19.13
CA ALA A 255 5.08 17.99 19.67
C ALA A 255 4.38 17.15 20.75
N HIS A 256 5.04 16.13 21.32
CA HIS A 256 4.52 15.24 22.38
C HIS A 256 3.26 14.47 22.00
N PHE A 257 3.04 14.17 20.70
CA PHE A 257 1.78 13.60 20.23
C PHE A 257 1.41 12.27 20.90
N SER A 258 2.35 11.33 20.98
CA SER A 258 2.06 10.03 21.59
C SER A 258 1.88 10.12 23.11
N GLU A 259 2.60 11.04 23.78
CA GLU A 259 2.43 11.33 25.21
C GLU A 259 1.01 11.86 25.50
N VAL A 260 0.55 12.83 24.70
CA VAL A 260 -0.80 13.39 24.79
C VAL A 260 -1.86 12.30 24.60
N VAL A 261 -1.71 11.44 23.58
CA VAL A 261 -2.62 10.30 23.33
C VAL A 261 -2.64 9.33 24.50
N CYS A 262 -1.48 8.94 25.02
CA CYS A 262 -1.38 8.05 26.18
C CYS A 262 -2.05 8.65 27.42
N ARG A 263 -1.84 9.93 27.68
CA ARG A 263 -2.47 10.64 28.80
C ARG A 263 -4.01 10.67 28.69
N GLU A 264 -4.54 11.04 27.51
CA GLU A 264 -5.99 11.14 27.30
C GLU A 264 -6.68 9.76 27.38
N LEU A 265 -5.98 8.67 27.06
CA LEU A 265 -6.48 7.29 27.19
C LEU A 265 -6.10 6.60 28.51
N GLY A 266 -5.38 7.28 29.41
CA GLY A 266 -4.90 6.69 30.67
C GLY A 266 -3.96 5.50 30.49
N LEU A 267 -3.21 5.47 29.38
CA LEU A 267 -2.21 4.44 29.09
C LEU A 267 -0.92 4.74 29.84
N LYS A 268 -0.40 3.75 30.55
CA LYS A 268 0.91 3.82 31.22
C LYS A 268 1.94 3.12 30.34
N THR A 269 2.86 3.88 29.81
CA THR A 269 3.90 3.40 28.87
C THR A 269 5.23 4.07 29.21
N ASP A 270 6.31 3.46 28.73
CA ASP A 270 7.62 4.11 28.71
C ASP A 270 7.71 5.16 27.59
N GLU A 271 8.79 5.94 27.58
CA GLU A 271 9.13 6.84 26.50
C GLU A 271 9.36 6.03 25.19
N PRO A 272 9.02 6.59 24.00
CA PRO A 272 9.15 5.84 22.76
C PRO A 272 10.61 5.59 22.38
N ASP A 273 10.99 4.35 22.13
CA ASP A 273 12.30 4.03 21.54
C ASP A 273 12.29 4.29 20.04
N LEU A 274 12.81 5.43 19.64
CA LEU A 274 12.91 5.89 18.25
C LEU A 274 14.35 5.87 17.70
N LYS A 275 15.29 5.18 18.34
CA LYS A 275 16.71 5.19 17.94
C LYS A 275 16.91 4.69 16.51
N GLU A 276 16.35 3.53 16.18
CA GLU A 276 16.45 2.95 14.83
C GLU A 276 15.74 3.81 13.79
N TRP A 277 14.57 4.36 14.13
CA TRP A 277 13.82 5.24 13.24
C TRP A 277 14.56 6.54 12.96
N LYS A 278 15.16 7.16 13.97
CA LYS A 278 16.02 8.34 13.82
C LYS A 278 17.24 8.04 12.95
N ALA A 279 17.91 6.89 13.16
CA ALA A 279 19.05 6.48 12.34
C ALA A 279 18.66 6.25 10.86
N MET A 280 17.49 5.65 10.62
CA MET A 280 16.93 5.48 9.27
C MET A 280 16.64 6.83 8.60
N VAL A 281 15.95 7.74 9.29
CA VAL A 281 15.64 9.08 8.76
C VAL A 281 16.92 9.87 8.46
N LYS A 282 17.96 9.74 9.29
CA LYS A 282 19.26 10.34 9.02
C LYS A 282 19.86 9.81 7.72
N ARG A 283 19.88 8.50 7.51
CA ARG A 283 20.34 7.88 6.23
C ARG A 283 19.55 8.37 5.03
N ILE A 284 18.23 8.55 5.18
CA ILE A 284 17.38 9.07 4.09
C ILE A 284 17.83 10.47 3.65
N LYS A 285 18.32 11.31 4.59
CA LYS A 285 18.77 12.68 4.29
C LYS A 285 20.17 12.75 3.69
N GLU A 286 21.05 11.84 4.08
CA GLU A 286 22.50 11.90 3.81
C GLU A 286 22.92 10.97 2.65
N ARG A 287 22.15 10.90 1.55
CA ARG A 287 22.46 10.04 0.40
C ARG A 287 23.24 10.80 -0.67
N PRO A 288 24.52 10.45 -0.93
CA PRO A 288 25.34 11.18 -1.89
C PRO A 288 25.17 10.74 -3.35
N TYR A 289 24.57 9.56 -3.60
CA TYR A 289 24.51 8.95 -4.91
C TYR A 289 23.11 8.99 -5.53
N TYR A 290 23.05 8.79 -6.85
CA TYR A 290 21.81 8.63 -7.60
C TYR A 290 21.84 7.32 -8.39
N THR A 291 20.70 6.63 -8.48
CA THR A 291 20.52 5.43 -9.30
C THR A 291 19.26 5.64 -10.13
N HIS A 292 19.37 5.50 -11.44
CA HIS A 292 18.33 5.77 -12.43
C HIS A 292 17.60 4.48 -12.78
N ILE A 293 16.35 4.34 -12.37
CA ILE A 293 15.51 3.15 -12.62
C ILE A 293 14.37 3.52 -13.56
N GLY A 294 14.28 2.80 -14.70
CA GLY A 294 13.11 2.86 -15.57
C GLY A 294 11.98 2.01 -15.02
N LEU A 295 10.87 2.61 -14.64
CA LEU A 295 9.63 1.91 -14.35
C LEU A 295 8.76 1.98 -15.60
N VAL A 296 8.71 0.87 -16.36
CA VAL A 296 8.00 0.77 -17.63
C VAL A 296 6.65 0.09 -17.41
N GLY A 297 5.59 0.87 -17.40
CA GLY A 297 4.27 0.39 -16.97
C GLY A 297 3.10 1.02 -17.73
N LYS A 298 1.89 0.55 -17.40
CA LYS A 298 0.63 1.00 -18.00
C LYS A 298 0.04 2.24 -17.34
N TYR A 299 0.29 2.43 -16.03
CA TYR A 299 -0.40 3.41 -15.19
C TYR A 299 0.55 4.51 -14.69
N VAL A 300 1.55 4.86 -15.49
CA VAL A 300 2.64 5.77 -15.09
C VAL A 300 2.22 7.24 -14.96
N GLU A 301 1.07 7.63 -15.48
CA GLU A 301 0.53 8.98 -15.33
C GLU A 301 0.04 9.27 -13.91
N LEU A 302 -0.40 8.23 -13.17
CA LEU A 302 -0.74 8.32 -11.75
C LEU A 302 0.25 7.50 -10.93
N HIS A 303 1.21 8.17 -10.30
CA HIS A 303 2.28 7.51 -9.54
C HIS A 303 1.76 6.63 -8.39
N ASP A 304 0.61 6.97 -7.82
CA ASP A 304 -0.03 6.18 -6.75
C ASP A 304 -0.48 4.79 -7.21
N ALA A 305 -0.62 4.56 -8.52
CA ALA A 305 -0.89 3.22 -9.07
C ALA A 305 0.27 2.23 -8.83
N TYR A 306 1.46 2.72 -8.55
CA TYR A 306 2.67 1.94 -8.27
C TYR A 306 3.37 2.39 -6.99
N LEU A 307 2.62 2.91 -6.03
CA LEU A 307 3.14 3.50 -4.80
C LEU A 307 4.05 2.53 -4.04
N SER A 308 3.58 1.29 -3.78
CA SER A 308 4.37 0.30 -3.04
C SER A 308 5.65 -0.12 -3.77
N ILE A 309 5.64 -0.18 -5.10
CA ILE A 309 6.85 -0.46 -5.90
C ILE A 309 7.85 0.70 -5.75
N ALA A 310 7.38 1.95 -5.89
CA ALA A 310 8.22 3.13 -5.74
C ALA A 310 8.84 3.21 -4.34
N GLU A 311 8.03 2.94 -3.30
CA GLU A 311 8.51 2.89 -1.93
C GLU A 311 9.51 1.75 -1.70
N ALA A 312 9.23 0.54 -2.21
CA ALA A 312 10.14 -0.60 -2.07
C ALA A 312 11.52 -0.33 -2.72
N MET A 313 11.54 0.31 -3.89
CA MET A 313 12.79 0.77 -4.51
C MET A 313 13.51 1.82 -3.63
N ARG A 314 12.77 2.80 -3.08
CA ARG A 314 13.32 3.82 -2.18
C ARG A 314 13.89 3.20 -0.91
N HIS A 315 13.20 2.22 -0.31
CA HIS A 315 13.68 1.50 0.88
C HIS A 315 15.04 0.83 0.62
N ALA A 316 15.21 0.16 -0.52
CA ALA A 316 16.48 -0.39 -0.93
C ALA A 316 17.53 0.72 -1.18
N GLY A 317 17.11 1.84 -1.77
CA GLY A 317 17.97 3.02 -1.95
C GLY A 317 18.48 3.61 -0.63
N TYR A 318 17.65 3.59 0.43
CA TYR A 318 18.08 4.03 1.78
C TYR A 318 19.18 3.13 2.34
N PHE A 319 19.11 1.83 2.05
CA PHE A 319 20.11 0.87 2.49
C PHE A 319 21.46 1.07 1.78
N TYR A 320 21.44 1.37 0.47
CA TYR A 320 22.65 1.59 -0.34
C TYR A 320 23.10 3.06 -0.43
N ASN A 321 22.53 3.95 0.40
CA ASN A 321 22.84 5.39 0.43
C ASN A 321 22.68 6.08 -0.95
N THR A 322 21.71 5.66 -1.75
CA THR A 322 21.45 6.23 -3.08
C THR A 322 20.02 6.78 -3.19
N HIS A 323 19.87 7.90 -3.88
CA HIS A 323 18.57 8.40 -4.31
C HIS A 323 18.09 7.61 -5.53
N ILE A 324 16.93 7.00 -5.44
CA ILE A 324 16.32 6.34 -6.60
C ILE A 324 15.60 7.41 -7.43
N LYS A 325 16.09 7.62 -8.66
CA LYS A 325 15.44 8.44 -9.67
C LYS A 325 14.59 7.53 -10.56
N ILE A 326 13.27 7.54 -10.30
CA ILE A 326 12.33 6.73 -11.08
C ILE A 326 11.98 7.49 -12.35
N HIS A 327 12.30 6.90 -13.50
CA HIS A 327 11.85 7.33 -14.83
C HIS A 327 10.55 6.60 -15.14
N TRP A 328 9.44 7.32 -15.07
CA TRP A 328 8.10 6.82 -15.35
C TRP A 328 7.90 6.76 -16.86
N ILE A 329 7.91 5.57 -17.43
CA ILE A 329 7.86 5.36 -18.87
C ILE A 329 6.58 4.61 -19.22
N SER A 330 5.75 5.21 -20.08
CA SER A 330 4.56 4.53 -20.60
C SER A 330 4.99 3.41 -21.54
N SER A 331 4.55 2.19 -21.24
CA SER A 331 4.84 1.05 -22.10
C SER A 331 4.23 1.17 -23.51
N GLU A 332 3.20 2.02 -23.67
CA GLU A 332 2.58 2.27 -24.98
C GLU A 332 3.47 3.08 -25.93
N THR A 333 4.43 3.81 -25.39
CA THR A 333 5.34 4.66 -26.19
C THR A 333 6.64 3.97 -26.57
N VAL A 334 6.92 2.78 -26.03
CA VAL A 334 8.14 2.02 -26.32
C VAL A 334 7.92 1.12 -27.53
N THR A 335 8.74 1.31 -28.56
CA THR A 335 8.75 0.51 -29.79
C THR A 335 10.14 -0.06 -30.06
N GLU A 336 10.28 -1.04 -30.97
CA GLU A 336 11.59 -1.58 -31.34
C GLU A 336 12.53 -0.49 -31.90
N GLU A 337 11.99 0.51 -32.62
CA GLU A 337 12.76 1.59 -33.22
C GLU A 337 13.31 2.58 -32.19
N ASN A 338 12.56 2.88 -31.12
CA ASN A 338 12.92 3.92 -30.16
C ASN A 338 13.44 3.40 -28.80
N ALA A 339 13.37 2.09 -28.54
CA ALA A 339 13.76 1.52 -27.24
C ALA A 339 15.18 1.90 -26.83
N SER A 340 16.12 1.93 -27.77
CA SER A 340 17.51 2.32 -27.50
C SER A 340 17.68 3.79 -27.12
N GLU A 341 16.74 4.66 -27.46
CA GLU A 341 16.74 6.07 -27.07
C GLU A 341 16.02 6.26 -25.73
N VAL A 342 14.80 5.70 -25.61
CA VAL A 342 13.92 5.85 -24.42
C VAL A 342 14.53 5.22 -23.18
N LEU A 343 15.21 4.06 -23.33
CA LEU A 343 15.77 3.30 -22.21
C LEU A 343 17.27 3.57 -21.97
N LYS A 344 17.85 4.52 -22.70
CA LYS A 344 19.26 4.87 -22.58
C LYS A 344 19.59 5.48 -21.22
N GLY A 345 20.71 5.04 -20.63
CA GLY A 345 21.24 5.63 -19.38
C GLY A 345 20.51 5.19 -18.12
N LEU A 346 19.63 4.18 -18.22
CA LEU A 346 19.03 3.55 -17.05
C LEU A 346 20.01 2.54 -16.45
N ASP A 347 20.13 2.57 -15.12
CA ASP A 347 20.97 1.64 -14.35
C ASP A 347 20.25 0.31 -14.10
N GLY A 348 18.92 0.31 -14.15
CA GLY A 348 18.04 -0.84 -14.02
C GLY A 348 16.65 -0.58 -14.59
N ILE A 349 15.95 -1.63 -14.95
CA ILE A 349 14.59 -1.57 -15.51
C ILE A 349 13.66 -2.44 -14.69
N LEU A 350 12.51 -1.90 -14.29
CA LEU A 350 11.45 -2.61 -13.60
C LEU A 350 10.17 -2.56 -14.44
N VAL A 351 9.57 -3.74 -14.70
CA VAL A 351 8.23 -3.86 -15.31
C VAL A 351 7.24 -4.35 -14.25
N PRO A 352 6.27 -3.51 -13.87
CA PRO A 352 5.33 -3.81 -12.79
C PRO A 352 4.16 -4.69 -13.23
N GLY A 353 3.28 -5.02 -12.26
CA GLY A 353 2.00 -5.64 -12.48
C GLY A 353 1.02 -4.76 -13.28
N GLY A 354 -0.03 -5.38 -13.81
CA GLY A 354 -1.10 -4.73 -14.55
C GLY A 354 -2.05 -5.73 -15.20
N PHE A 355 -3.19 -5.26 -15.70
CA PHE A 355 -4.21 -6.06 -16.37
C PHE A 355 -4.53 -5.53 -17.77
N GLY A 356 -5.03 -6.44 -18.64
CA GLY A 356 -5.44 -6.12 -20.02
C GLY A 356 -4.27 -5.96 -21.00
N ASN A 357 -4.58 -5.83 -22.27
CA ASN A 357 -3.62 -5.93 -23.38
C ASN A 357 -2.88 -4.62 -23.74
N ARG A 358 -3.28 -3.48 -23.18
CA ARG A 358 -2.67 -2.17 -23.47
C ARG A 358 -1.18 -2.16 -23.14
N GLY A 359 -0.32 -1.71 -24.06
CA GLY A 359 1.12 -1.53 -23.86
C GLY A 359 1.96 -2.81 -23.67
N ILE A 360 1.41 -4.00 -23.95
CA ILE A 360 2.12 -5.30 -23.76
C ILE A 360 3.33 -5.40 -24.66
N GLU A 361 3.23 -5.06 -25.95
CA GLU A 361 4.35 -5.16 -26.90
C GLU A 361 5.51 -4.23 -26.51
N GLY A 362 5.21 -3.03 -26.01
CA GLY A 362 6.26 -2.15 -25.47
C GLY A 362 6.93 -2.69 -24.21
N MET A 363 6.18 -3.42 -23.34
CA MET A 363 6.81 -4.13 -22.22
C MET A 363 7.72 -5.26 -22.72
N ILE A 364 7.28 -6.07 -23.70
CA ILE A 364 8.08 -7.15 -24.29
C ILE A 364 9.36 -6.57 -24.92
N THR A 365 9.24 -5.48 -25.69
CA THR A 365 10.38 -4.75 -26.27
C THR A 365 11.34 -4.24 -25.19
N THR A 366 10.82 -3.74 -24.09
CA THR A 366 11.63 -3.30 -22.94
C THR A 366 12.41 -4.44 -22.32
N VAL A 367 11.78 -5.61 -22.13
CA VAL A 367 12.44 -6.81 -21.61
C VAL A 367 13.55 -7.28 -22.55
N LYS A 368 13.28 -7.33 -23.86
CA LYS A 368 14.28 -7.65 -24.89
C LYS A 368 15.49 -6.72 -24.80
N TYR A 369 15.25 -5.41 -24.72
CA TYR A 369 16.31 -4.42 -24.58
C TYR A 369 17.16 -4.65 -23.32
N ALA A 370 16.52 -4.89 -22.16
CA ALA A 370 17.22 -5.16 -20.92
C ALA A 370 18.09 -6.43 -21.00
N ARG A 371 17.54 -7.52 -21.55
CA ARG A 371 18.23 -8.81 -21.71
C ARG A 371 19.45 -8.70 -22.64
N GLU A 372 19.29 -8.05 -23.79
CA GLU A 372 20.34 -7.94 -24.81
C GLU A 372 21.46 -6.97 -24.39
N ASN A 373 21.14 -5.94 -23.61
CA ASN A 373 22.10 -4.94 -23.14
C ASN A 373 22.65 -5.19 -21.73
N ASN A 374 22.35 -6.36 -21.11
CA ASN A 374 22.76 -6.72 -19.74
C ASN A 374 22.37 -5.66 -18.68
N ILE A 375 21.23 -4.99 -18.88
CA ILE A 375 20.70 -4.07 -17.88
C ILE A 375 19.96 -4.89 -16.82
N PRO A 376 20.19 -4.65 -15.51
CA PRO A 376 19.43 -5.30 -14.46
C PRO A 376 17.92 -5.16 -14.69
N PHE A 377 17.21 -6.29 -14.68
CA PHE A 377 15.77 -6.35 -14.96
C PHE A 377 15.01 -6.99 -13.80
N PHE A 378 13.91 -6.36 -13.40
CA PHE A 378 12.99 -6.91 -12.42
C PHE A 378 11.56 -6.88 -12.95
N GLY A 379 10.95 -8.05 -13.14
CA GLY A 379 9.56 -8.22 -13.60
C GLY A 379 8.65 -8.66 -12.45
N ILE A 380 7.59 -7.91 -12.16
CA ILE A 380 6.64 -8.21 -11.08
C ILE A 380 5.28 -8.57 -11.70
N CYS A 381 4.73 -9.73 -11.36
CA CYS A 381 3.42 -10.23 -11.80
C CYS A 381 3.33 -10.22 -13.34
N LEU A 382 2.64 -9.26 -13.96
CA LEU A 382 2.64 -9.08 -15.41
C LEU A 382 4.07 -8.93 -15.97
N GLY A 383 4.97 -8.28 -15.24
CA GLY A 383 6.37 -8.12 -15.63
C GLY A 383 7.11 -9.45 -15.79
N MET A 384 6.84 -10.45 -14.95
CA MET A 384 7.32 -11.82 -15.14
C MET A 384 6.70 -12.45 -16.39
N GLN A 385 5.37 -12.30 -16.57
CA GLN A 385 4.65 -12.90 -17.70
C GLN A 385 5.18 -12.39 -19.05
N VAL A 386 5.40 -11.07 -19.17
CA VAL A 386 5.97 -10.52 -20.42
C VAL A 386 7.43 -10.93 -20.61
N ALA A 387 8.19 -11.18 -19.53
CA ALA A 387 9.55 -11.72 -19.64
C ALA A 387 9.56 -13.16 -20.17
N VAL A 388 8.60 -14.00 -19.74
CA VAL A 388 8.41 -15.35 -20.28
C VAL A 388 8.01 -15.31 -21.77
N ILE A 389 7.09 -14.40 -22.14
CA ILE A 389 6.67 -14.23 -23.55
C ILE A 389 7.86 -13.77 -24.41
N GLU A 390 8.62 -12.79 -23.95
CA GLU A 390 9.81 -12.30 -24.65
C GLU A 390 10.82 -13.42 -24.88
N PHE A 391 11.14 -14.16 -23.84
CA PHE A 391 12.09 -15.28 -23.91
C PHE A 391 11.59 -16.39 -24.84
N ALA A 392 10.32 -16.74 -24.78
CA ALA A 392 9.71 -17.71 -25.67
C ALA A 392 9.82 -17.30 -27.14
N ARG A 393 9.53 -16.04 -27.47
CA ARG A 393 9.60 -15.51 -28.84
C ARG A 393 11.02 -15.41 -29.38
N ASN A 394 11.90 -14.80 -28.63
CA ASN A 394 13.19 -14.33 -29.11
C ASN A 394 14.37 -15.29 -28.81
N VAL A 395 14.20 -16.19 -27.83
CA VAL A 395 15.25 -17.16 -27.48
C VAL A 395 14.83 -18.60 -27.78
N ALA A 396 13.62 -19.00 -27.36
CA ALA A 396 13.15 -20.37 -27.61
C ALA A 396 12.53 -20.60 -29.00
N GLY A 397 12.39 -19.54 -29.82
CA GLY A 397 11.94 -19.63 -31.23
C GLY A 397 10.42 -19.81 -31.41
N LEU A 398 9.61 -19.64 -30.35
CA LEU A 398 8.15 -19.69 -30.40
C LEU A 398 7.59 -18.31 -30.81
N LYS A 399 7.76 -17.92 -32.07
CA LYS A 399 7.55 -16.56 -32.59
C LYS A 399 6.22 -15.92 -32.25
N ASP A 400 5.13 -16.71 -32.15
CA ASP A 400 3.78 -16.24 -31.86
C ASP A 400 3.38 -16.51 -30.39
N ALA A 401 4.35 -16.74 -29.50
CA ALA A 401 4.08 -16.97 -28.09
C ALA A 401 3.40 -15.75 -27.45
N HIS A 402 2.35 -16.00 -26.66
CA HIS A 402 1.61 -14.95 -25.98
C HIS A 402 0.95 -15.45 -24.69
N SER A 403 0.25 -14.55 -24.00
CA SER A 403 -0.67 -14.88 -22.93
C SER A 403 -2.07 -15.16 -23.50
N GLY A 404 -2.77 -16.16 -22.96
CA GLY A 404 -4.18 -16.40 -23.22
C GLY A 404 -5.09 -15.22 -22.85
N GLU A 405 -4.63 -14.32 -21.94
CA GLU A 405 -5.33 -13.07 -21.62
C GLU A 405 -5.35 -12.08 -22.79
N PHE A 406 -4.24 -11.97 -23.52
CA PHE A 406 -4.06 -10.91 -24.52
C PHE A 406 -4.33 -11.39 -25.93
N ASP A 407 -3.98 -12.65 -26.23
CA ASP A 407 -4.30 -13.33 -27.48
C ASP A 407 -4.79 -14.76 -27.24
N PRO A 408 -6.11 -14.94 -27.05
CA PRO A 408 -6.71 -16.27 -26.88
C PRO A 408 -6.49 -17.22 -28.07
N LYS A 409 -6.09 -16.72 -29.25
CA LYS A 409 -5.85 -17.49 -30.45
C LYS A 409 -4.39 -17.85 -30.67
N SER A 410 -3.48 -17.35 -29.85
CA SER A 410 -2.05 -17.68 -29.96
C SER A 410 -1.84 -19.20 -29.94
N PRO A 411 -1.01 -19.74 -30.85
CA PRO A 411 -0.69 -21.18 -30.87
C PRO A 411 0.20 -21.60 -29.70
N TYR A 412 0.88 -20.64 -29.06
CA TYR A 412 1.82 -20.87 -27.97
C TYR A 412 1.42 -20.00 -26.76
N LYS A 413 0.42 -20.42 -26.01
CA LYS A 413 -0.01 -19.73 -24.78
C LYS A 413 0.94 -20.07 -23.63
N VAL A 414 2.11 -19.43 -23.63
CA VAL A 414 3.13 -19.64 -22.57
C VAL A 414 2.71 -19.10 -21.21
N ILE A 415 1.71 -18.23 -21.19
CA ILE A 415 0.97 -17.76 -20.03
C ILE A 415 -0.50 -18.08 -20.29
N ASP A 416 -1.17 -18.73 -19.35
CA ASP A 416 -2.59 -19.11 -19.49
C ASP A 416 -3.31 -19.09 -18.13
N TYR A 417 -4.60 -19.40 -18.13
CA TYR A 417 -5.39 -19.45 -16.92
C TYR A 417 -4.80 -20.38 -15.86
N MET A 418 -4.85 -19.93 -14.62
CA MET A 418 -4.62 -20.80 -13.48
C MET A 418 -5.67 -21.93 -13.46
N PRO A 419 -5.32 -23.17 -13.06
CA PRO A 419 -6.29 -24.27 -12.93
C PRO A 419 -7.54 -23.86 -12.14
N GLY A 420 -8.72 -24.10 -12.73
CA GLY A 420 -10.01 -23.75 -12.12
C GLY A 420 -10.50 -22.32 -12.37
N GLN A 421 -9.76 -21.50 -13.13
CA GLN A 421 -10.17 -20.17 -13.57
C GLN A 421 -10.74 -20.22 -15.01
N ASN A 422 -11.71 -19.36 -15.30
CA ASN A 422 -12.27 -19.15 -16.65
C ASN A 422 -12.94 -17.77 -16.75
N ASP A 423 -13.47 -17.42 -17.93
CA ASP A 423 -14.12 -16.12 -18.18
C ASP A 423 -15.49 -15.96 -17.51
N ASP A 424 -16.15 -17.04 -17.10
CA ASP A 424 -17.51 -17.06 -16.53
C ASP A 424 -17.52 -16.72 -15.02
N ILE A 425 -16.36 -16.59 -14.39
CA ILE A 425 -16.22 -16.28 -12.97
C ILE A 425 -16.32 -14.77 -12.73
N ASN A 426 -16.98 -14.36 -11.65
CA ASN A 426 -17.02 -12.96 -11.21
C ASN A 426 -15.61 -12.38 -11.15
N LYS A 427 -15.40 -11.16 -11.67
CA LYS A 427 -14.05 -10.55 -11.73
C LYS A 427 -13.51 -10.13 -10.36
N GLY A 428 -14.36 -9.74 -9.41
CA GLY A 428 -13.94 -9.33 -8.06
C GLY A 428 -13.78 -10.52 -7.12
N GLY A 429 -12.70 -10.55 -6.34
CA GLY A 429 -12.44 -11.53 -5.28
C GLY A 429 -12.17 -12.97 -5.74
N THR A 430 -11.86 -13.18 -7.03
CA THR A 430 -11.65 -14.54 -7.61
C THR A 430 -10.22 -14.77 -8.08
N LEU A 431 -9.34 -13.81 -7.93
CA LEU A 431 -7.90 -13.92 -8.18
C LEU A 431 -7.24 -14.84 -7.14
N ARG A 432 -6.03 -15.31 -7.42
CA ARG A 432 -5.16 -15.86 -6.39
C ARG A 432 -4.65 -14.69 -5.54
N LEU A 433 -5.15 -14.59 -4.31
CA LEU A 433 -4.98 -13.45 -3.41
C LEU A 433 -4.33 -13.86 -2.10
N GLY A 434 -3.41 -13.03 -1.61
CA GLY A 434 -2.75 -13.23 -0.32
C GLY A 434 -1.45 -14.01 -0.40
N SER A 435 -0.95 -14.40 0.74
CA SER A 435 0.35 -15.06 0.89
C SER A 435 0.30 -16.54 0.56
N TYR A 436 1.23 -16.98 -0.28
CA TYR A 436 1.42 -18.39 -0.62
C TYR A 436 2.89 -18.77 -0.51
N PRO A 437 3.18 -20.02 -0.10
CA PRO A 437 4.54 -20.53 0.00
C PRO A 437 5.14 -20.79 -1.38
N CYS A 438 6.46 -20.57 -1.49
CA CYS A 438 7.25 -20.86 -2.67
C CYS A 438 8.59 -21.49 -2.27
N PHE A 439 9.00 -22.54 -2.96
CA PHE A 439 10.29 -23.21 -2.80
C PHE A 439 11.29 -22.69 -3.84
N ILE A 440 12.43 -22.21 -3.36
CA ILE A 440 13.49 -21.61 -4.17
C ILE A 440 14.52 -22.67 -4.56
N LYS A 441 14.93 -22.66 -5.82
CA LYS A 441 15.99 -23.52 -6.36
C LYS A 441 17.36 -23.02 -5.90
N LYS A 442 18.24 -23.95 -5.47
CA LYS A 442 19.64 -23.63 -5.09
C LYS A 442 20.46 -23.12 -6.26
N GLY A 443 21.42 -22.24 -5.98
CA GLY A 443 22.33 -21.67 -6.96
C GLY A 443 21.74 -20.53 -7.78
N THR A 444 20.58 -20.01 -7.37
CA THR A 444 19.84 -18.98 -8.09
C THR A 444 20.03 -17.58 -7.48
N THR A 445 19.66 -16.56 -8.24
CA THR A 445 19.59 -15.17 -7.73
C THR A 445 18.57 -15.04 -6.60
N MET A 446 17.47 -15.79 -6.70
CA MET A 446 16.46 -15.86 -5.65
C MET A 446 17.07 -16.34 -4.32
N GLU A 447 17.81 -17.48 -4.32
CA GLU A 447 18.50 -17.96 -3.11
C GLU A 447 19.49 -16.93 -2.56
N ARG A 448 20.26 -16.29 -3.43
CA ARG A 448 21.24 -15.26 -3.03
C ARG A 448 20.56 -14.08 -2.32
N CYS A 449 19.39 -13.67 -2.80
CA CYS A 449 18.64 -12.55 -2.22
C CYS A 449 17.98 -12.92 -0.90
N TYR A 450 17.20 -14.01 -0.86
CA TYR A 450 16.42 -14.39 0.32
C TYR A 450 17.24 -15.11 1.41
N LYS A 451 18.32 -15.78 1.04
CA LYS A 451 19.16 -16.59 1.95
C LYS A 451 18.39 -17.71 2.65
N THR A 452 17.29 -18.15 2.07
CA THR A 452 16.46 -19.29 2.47
C THR A 452 15.89 -19.95 1.23
N LEU A 453 15.48 -21.22 1.36
CA LEU A 453 14.87 -21.97 0.27
C LEU A 453 13.35 -22.01 0.34
N GLU A 454 12.78 -21.51 1.42
CA GLU A 454 11.33 -21.43 1.62
C GLU A 454 10.95 -19.99 1.91
N ILE A 455 10.02 -19.46 1.14
CA ILE A 455 9.47 -18.12 1.29
C ILE A 455 7.95 -18.15 1.21
N SER A 456 7.32 -17.07 1.63
CA SER A 456 5.89 -16.86 1.46
C SER A 456 5.66 -15.43 1.01
N GLU A 457 4.97 -15.25 -0.12
CA GLU A 457 4.78 -13.94 -0.75
C GLU A 457 3.34 -13.71 -1.17
N ARG A 458 2.92 -12.43 -1.26
CA ARG A 458 1.55 -12.04 -1.57
C ARG A 458 1.31 -12.03 -3.08
N HIS A 459 0.19 -12.63 -3.49
CA HIS A 459 -0.22 -12.74 -4.89
C HIS A 459 -1.47 -11.92 -5.19
N ARG A 460 -1.59 -11.51 -6.47
CA ARG A 460 -2.78 -10.88 -7.05
C ARG A 460 -2.81 -11.15 -8.55
N HIS A 461 -3.16 -12.35 -8.97
CA HIS A 461 -3.19 -12.71 -10.40
C HIS A 461 -4.19 -13.82 -10.71
N ARG A 462 -4.54 -13.96 -12.00
CA ARG A 462 -5.43 -14.98 -12.55
C ARG A 462 -4.71 -15.87 -13.56
N TYR A 463 -3.78 -15.29 -14.30
CA TYR A 463 -2.96 -15.96 -15.29
C TYR A 463 -1.59 -16.29 -14.72
N GLU A 464 -1.00 -17.36 -15.22
CA GLU A 464 0.29 -17.84 -14.76
C GLU A 464 1.08 -18.57 -15.85
N PHE A 465 2.29 -18.96 -15.55
CA PHE A 465 3.16 -19.73 -16.42
C PHE A 465 2.50 -21.06 -16.80
N ASN A 466 2.42 -21.34 -18.12
CA ASN A 466 1.85 -22.60 -18.62
C ASN A 466 2.90 -23.72 -18.60
N ASN A 467 2.63 -24.74 -17.80
CA ASN A 467 3.52 -25.87 -17.55
C ASN A 467 3.90 -26.69 -18.80
N GLU A 468 3.09 -26.65 -19.87
CA GLU A 468 3.41 -27.32 -21.15
C GLU A 468 4.69 -26.80 -21.78
N TYR A 469 5.11 -25.58 -21.42
CA TYR A 469 6.32 -24.95 -21.98
C TYR A 469 7.54 -25.04 -21.05
N ARG A 470 7.46 -25.69 -19.87
CA ARG A 470 8.60 -25.80 -18.92
C ARG A 470 9.84 -26.34 -19.60
N GLU A 471 9.74 -27.53 -20.21
CA GLU A 471 10.89 -28.23 -20.78
C GLU A 471 11.57 -27.43 -21.90
N VAL A 472 10.78 -26.86 -22.82
CA VAL A 472 11.35 -26.10 -23.95
C VAL A 472 12.00 -24.80 -23.47
N LEU A 473 11.44 -24.10 -22.49
CA LEU A 473 12.01 -22.86 -21.98
C LEU A 473 13.27 -23.11 -21.13
N GLU A 474 13.26 -24.12 -20.24
CA GLU A 474 14.45 -24.51 -19.47
C GLU A 474 15.60 -24.98 -20.37
N LYS A 475 15.32 -25.77 -21.40
CA LYS A 475 16.33 -26.21 -22.39
C LYS A 475 17.01 -25.05 -23.11
N ASN A 476 16.31 -23.93 -23.29
CA ASN A 476 16.83 -22.72 -23.90
C ASN A 476 17.47 -21.75 -22.90
N GLY A 477 17.54 -22.09 -21.60
CA GLY A 477 18.28 -21.34 -20.59
C GLY A 477 17.44 -20.53 -19.60
N LEU A 478 16.10 -20.55 -19.68
CA LEU A 478 15.25 -19.95 -18.64
C LEU A 478 15.31 -20.84 -17.39
N THR A 479 15.66 -20.25 -16.26
CA THR A 479 15.67 -20.97 -14.98
C THR A 479 14.37 -20.75 -14.24
N LEU A 480 13.63 -21.82 -13.91
CA LEU A 480 12.49 -21.79 -13.02
C LEU A 480 13.02 -21.82 -11.59
N SER A 481 13.19 -20.64 -11.00
CA SER A 481 13.92 -20.45 -9.74
C SER A 481 13.06 -20.54 -8.48
N GLY A 482 11.73 -20.51 -8.62
CA GLY A 482 10.77 -20.68 -7.53
C GLY A 482 9.52 -21.39 -8.00
N ILE A 483 9.06 -22.35 -7.20
CA ILE A 483 7.94 -23.24 -7.53
C ILE A 483 7.05 -23.42 -6.29
N SER A 484 5.72 -23.52 -6.48
CA SER A 484 4.78 -23.86 -5.40
C SER A 484 5.09 -25.22 -4.78
N PRO A 485 4.73 -25.48 -3.51
CA PRO A 485 5.05 -26.74 -2.81
C PRO A 485 4.53 -28.00 -3.49
N ASP A 486 3.42 -27.92 -4.21
CA ASP A 486 2.85 -29.01 -5.00
C ASP A 486 3.54 -29.22 -6.36
N GLY A 487 4.48 -28.34 -6.72
CA GLY A 487 5.19 -28.35 -7.98
C GLY A 487 4.40 -27.87 -9.20
N LEU A 488 3.17 -27.43 -9.01
CA LEU A 488 2.25 -27.10 -10.12
C LEU A 488 2.44 -25.69 -10.66
N LEU A 489 2.83 -24.72 -9.82
CA LEU A 489 2.91 -23.31 -10.21
C LEU A 489 4.36 -22.84 -10.27
N VAL A 490 4.71 -22.14 -11.34
CA VAL A 490 6.01 -21.45 -11.47
C VAL A 490 5.86 -20.04 -10.92
N GLU A 491 6.48 -19.79 -9.77
CA GLU A 491 6.37 -18.53 -9.05
C GLU A 491 7.43 -17.52 -9.45
N THR A 492 8.60 -18.01 -9.90
CA THR A 492 9.70 -17.14 -10.30
C THR A 492 10.52 -17.73 -11.46
N VAL A 493 11.00 -16.84 -12.32
CA VAL A 493 11.91 -17.17 -13.43
C VAL A 493 13.13 -16.27 -13.40
N GLU A 494 14.29 -16.75 -13.85
CA GLU A 494 15.48 -15.93 -13.96
C GLU A 494 16.42 -16.37 -15.10
N LEU A 495 17.29 -15.46 -15.53
CA LEU A 495 18.44 -15.74 -16.38
C LEU A 495 19.71 -15.65 -15.52
N THR A 496 20.29 -16.80 -15.20
CA THR A 496 21.43 -16.90 -14.27
C THR A 496 22.76 -16.39 -14.86
N ASP A 497 22.85 -16.25 -16.19
CA ASP A 497 23.96 -15.65 -16.91
C ASP A 497 23.93 -14.10 -16.94
N LYS A 498 22.85 -13.49 -16.42
CA LYS A 498 22.69 -12.04 -16.39
C LYS A 498 22.97 -11.49 -14.97
N PRO A 499 23.39 -10.23 -14.84
CA PRO A 499 23.71 -9.61 -13.53
C PRO A 499 22.56 -9.68 -12.54
N PHE A 500 21.37 -9.36 -12.94
CA PHE A 500 20.10 -9.53 -12.26
C PHE A 500 19.00 -9.52 -13.32
N PHE A 501 18.42 -10.66 -13.59
CA PHE A 501 17.27 -10.78 -14.49
C PHE A 501 16.28 -11.73 -13.84
N VAL A 502 15.32 -11.16 -13.10
CA VAL A 502 14.39 -11.92 -12.26
C VAL A 502 12.96 -11.48 -12.57
N GLY A 503 12.09 -12.46 -12.79
CA GLY A 503 10.64 -12.28 -12.85
C GLY A 503 9.97 -13.03 -11.72
N VAL A 504 9.00 -12.41 -11.04
CA VAL A 504 8.22 -13.02 -9.95
C VAL A 504 6.74 -12.84 -10.20
N GLN A 505 5.93 -13.90 -9.95
CA GLN A 505 4.48 -13.85 -10.12
C GLN A 505 3.78 -13.14 -8.96
N PHE A 506 4.38 -13.16 -7.80
CA PHE A 506 3.92 -12.48 -6.59
C PHE A 506 4.30 -10.99 -6.57
N HIS A 507 3.86 -10.27 -5.53
CA HIS A 507 4.05 -8.84 -5.33
C HIS A 507 4.95 -8.57 -4.11
N PRO A 508 6.29 -8.58 -4.26
CA PRO A 508 7.24 -8.40 -3.15
C PRO A 508 7.20 -6.99 -2.57
N GLU A 509 6.69 -6.00 -3.32
CA GLU A 509 6.54 -4.62 -2.87
C GLU A 509 5.68 -4.49 -1.63
N PHE A 510 4.68 -5.35 -1.46
CA PHE A 510 3.78 -5.29 -0.31
C PHE A 510 4.46 -5.68 1.02
N LYS A 511 5.56 -6.42 0.96
CA LYS A 511 6.33 -6.82 2.15
C LYS A 511 7.55 -5.95 2.45
N SER A 512 7.80 -4.92 1.63
CA SER A 512 8.93 -4.00 1.86
C SER A 512 8.60 -2.96 2.95
N ARG A 513 9.55 -2.75 3.85
CA ARG A 513 9.46 -1.76 4.94
C ARG A 513 10.68 -0.83 4.89
N PRO A 514 10.59 0.43 5.34
CA PRO A 514 11.71 1.36 5.30
C PRO A 514 12.89 0.92 6.19
N ASN A 515 12.61 0.24 7.29
CA ASN A 515 13.60 -0.35 8.20
C ASN A 515 14.01 -1.78 7.82
N LYS A 516 13.23 -2.46 6.98
CA LYS A 516 13.45 -3.83 6.50
C LYS A 516 13.10 -3.95 5.02
N PRO A 517 13.94 -3.41 4.11
CA PRO A 517 13.70 -3.48 2.68
C PRO A 517 13.60 -4.94 2.21
N HIS A 518 12.70 -5.18 1.24
CA HIS A 518 12.49 -6.52 0.72
C HIS A 518 13.74 -7.05 -0.02
N PRO A 519 14.13 -8.34 0.17
CA PRO A 519 15.37 -8.91 -0.36
C PRO A 519 15.56 -8.77 -1.89
N LEU A 520 14.49 -8.92 -2.67
CA LEU A 520 14.57 -8.78 -4.13
C LEU A 520 14.82 -7.34 -4.57
N PHE A 521 14.21 -6.36 -3.90
CA PHE A 521 14.50 -4.95 -4.17
C PHE A 521 15.92 -4.58 -3.74
N LEU A 522 16.43 -5.17 -2.64
CA LEU A 522 17.83 -5.01 -2.25
C LEU A 522 18.76 -5.55 -3.34
N GLY A 523 18.54 -6.78 -3.84
CA GLY A 523 19.36 -7.40 -4.87
C GLY A 523 19.31 -6.63 -6.21
N PHE A 524 18.11 -6.19 -6.61
CA PHE A 524 17.93 -5.39 -7.82
C PHE A 524 18.65 -4.05 -7.75
N ILE A 525 18.41 -3.27 -6.69
CA ILE A 525 19.02 -1.94 -6.50
C ILE A 525 20.53 -2.06 -6.27
N GLU A 526 21.03 -3.08 -5.56
CA GLU A 526 22.47 -3.32 -5.45
C GLU A 526 23.12 -3.47 -6.82
N THR A 527 22.51 -4.29 -7.68
CA THR A 527 23.04 -4.56 -9.02
C THR A 527 22.94 -3.32 -9.91
N ALA A 528 21.82 -2.60 -9.87
CA ALA A 528 21.65 -1.35 -10.58
C ALA A 528 22.66 -0.28 -10.09
N PHE A 529 22.87 -0.17 -8.78
CA PHE A 529 23.84 0.74 -8.18
C PHE A 529 25.28 0.46 -8.64
N LYS A 530 25.66 -0.82 -8.78
CA LYS A 530 26.98 -1.23 -9.31
C LYS A 530 27.11 -1.02 -10.83
N ASN A 531 26.00 -1.07 -11.57
CA ASN A 531 25.96 -0.89 -13.03
C ASN A 531 26.03 0.57 -13.48
N ARG A 532 25.98 1.53 -12.55
CA ARG A 532 26.04 2.97 -12.87
C ARG A 532 27.29 3.29 -13.66
N LYS A 533 27.10 4.11 -14.68
CA LYS A 533 28.23 4.79 -15.35
C LYS A 533 28.52 6.06 -14.54
N GLU A 534 29.75 6.18 -14.01
CA GLU A 534 30.23 7.36 -13.29
C GLU A 534 30.04 8.64 -14.09
#